data_0108ddbe2ddd100eaec70268d22baed3
#
_entry.id   0108ddbe2ddd100eaec70268d22baed3
#
_cell.length_a   1.000
_cell.length_b   1.000
_cell.length_c   1.000
_cell.angle_alpha   90.00
_cell.angle_beta   90.00
_cell.angle_gamma   90.00
#
_symmetry.space_group_name_H-M   'P 1'
#
loop_
_entity.id
_entity.type
_entity.pdbx_description
1 polymer ?
#
loop_
_entity_poly.entity_id
_entity_poly.type
_entity_poly.pdbx_seq_one_letter_code
_entity_poly.pdbx_strand_id
1 'polypeptide(L)'
;SDLADYFLCHNRDILQRADDSLVRAAFDGVEILRRARGYVPDETLLDHHSPRNVLALGSDLKNTFCLLRQNKAIVSQHIGDTSNEKVQSQLEANIALFCQIYQFKPELIAIDSHAGYFTHEVGKRLATQHKIPYVEVLHHHAHIVSVMAEHHCHEQVIGLALDGIGMGENGQLWGGECLLVDEKNCRYLGGLPAVALPGGDLAAKQPWRNWLAHLHQFVPNWQEIAAQTCANYDWQLLAKAIERNLNSPQISSAGRLFDAVAFGLGITPSQLSWEGEAACQLEVLASQSALASLPFDKRELPTLMPLNAENKLDLAPFWQAWIALDSSN
;
A
#
# COMPACT_ATOMS: atom_id res chain seq x y z
N SER A 1 7.25 10.00 -29.78
CA SER A 1 6.64 9.28 -28.65
C SER A 1 5.45 8.49 -29.20
N ASP A 2 5.31 7.24 -28.84
CA ASP A 2 4.20 6.39 -29.31
C ASP A 2 2.87 6.71 -28.58
N LEU A 3 2.88 7.74 -27.71
CA LEU A 3 1.74 8.14 -26.89
C LEU A 3 0.94 9.33 -27.48
N ALA A 4 1.54 10.14 -28.34
CA ALA A 4 0.89 11.32 -28.91
C ALA A 4 1.42 11.66 -30.29
N ASP A 5 0.52 12.05 -31.22
CA ASP A 5 0.86 12.46 -32.56
C ASP A 5 1.38 13.90 -32.62
N TYR A 6 0.92 14.76 -31.70
CA TYR A 6 1.31 16.15 -31.58
C TYR A 6 1.56 16.58 -30.15
N PHE A 7 2.45 17.55 -29.97
CA PHE A 7 2.79 18.14 -28.67
C PHE A 7 2.53 19.64 -28.72
N LEU A 8 1.68 20.14 -27.82
CA LEU A 8 1.54 21.56 -27.55
C LEU A 8 2.57 21.94 -26.48
N CYS A 9 3.59 22.67 -26.88
CA CYS A 9 4.66 23.12 -25.99
C CYS A 9 4.55 24.63 -25.71
N HIS A 10 5.14 25.06 -24.60
CA HIS A 10 5.32 26.47 -24.26
C HIS A 10 6.80 26.75 -23.95
N ASN A 11 7.17 28.02 -23.96
CA ASN A 11 8.54 28.49 -23.78
C ASN A 11 8.84 29.01 -22.37
N ARG A 12 7.98 28.73 -21.38
CA ARG A 12 8.22 29.06 -19.98
C ARG A 12 8.81 27.86 -19.28
N ASP A 13 9.79 28.11 -18.41
CA ASP A 13 10.33 27.07 -17.55
C ASP A 13 9.28 26.62 -16.54
N ILE A 14 9.22 25.31 -16.29
CA ILE A 14 8.40 24.72 -15.23
C ILE A 14 9.23 24.75 -13.95
N LEU A 15 9.00 25.78 -13.13
CA LEU A 15 9.71 25.94 -11.86
C LEU A 15 9.32 24.87 -10.85
N GLN A 16 8.06 24.46 -10.86
CA GLN A 16 7.55 23.42 -9.99
C GLN A 16 6.55 22.57 -10.76
N ARG A 17 6.74 21.26 -10.69
CA ARG A 17 5.77 20.31 -11.21
C ARG A 17 4.54 20.30 -10.30
N ALA A 18 3.36 20.47 -10.89
CA ALA A 18 2.08 20.35 -10.23
C ALA A 18 1.13 19.60 -11.16
N ASP A 19 0.87 18.35 -10.85
CA ASP A 19 -0.09 17.54 -11.61
C ASP A 19 -1.53 17.89 -11.16
N ASP A 20 -2.51 17.43 -11.91
CA ASP A 20 -3.91 17.49 -11.48
C ASP A 20 -4.18 16.48 -10.37
N SER A 21 -5.11 16.83 -9.49
CA SER A 21 -5.63 15.87 -8.51
C SER A 21 -6.43 14.78 -9.21
N LEU A 22 -6.32 13.56 -8.69
CA LEU A 22 -7.14 12.44 -9.13
C LEU A 22 -8.23 12.19 -8.08
N VAL A 23 -9.47 12.24 -8.52
CA VAL A 23 -10.63 12.07 -7.64
C VAL A 23 -11.59 11.03 -8.20
N ARG A 24 -12.32 10.35 -7.31
CA ARG A 24 -13.42 9.46 -7.66
C ARG A 24 -14.72 10.06 -7.15
N ALA A 25 -15.73 10.15 -8.01
CA ALA A 25 -17.07 10.51 -7.58
C ALA A 25 -17.67 9.34 -6.79
N ALA A 26 -17.99 9.55 -5.53
CA ALA A 26 -18.65 8.60 -4.65
C ALA A 26 -20.11 9.04 -4.43
N PHE A 27 -20.92 8.15 -3.88
CA PHE A 27 -22.35 8.41 -3.69
C PHE A 27 -22.63 9.57 -2.73
N ASP A 28 -21.77 9.79 -1.76
CA ASP A 28 -21.86 10.79 -0.69
C ASP A 28 -20.85 11.95 -0.83
N GLY A 29 -20.12 12.01 -1.96
CA GLY A 29 -19.14 13.07 -2.17
C GLY A 29 -18.04 12.76 -3.17
N VAL A 30 -16.88 13.32 -2.92
CA VAL A 30 -15.68 13.16 -3.75
C VAL A 30 -14.58 12.54 -2.90
N GLU A 31 -14.07 11.41 -3.34
CA GLU A 31 -12.93 10.74 -2.75
C GLU A 31 -11.64 11.17 -3.48
N ILE A 32 -10.66 11.67 -2.74
CA ILE A 32 -9.38 12.12 -3.29
C ILE A 32 -8.42 10.94 -3.32
N LEU A 33 -8.09 10.46 -4.53
CA LEU A 33 -7.12 9.37 -4.73
C LEU A 33 -5.68 9.88 -4.80
N ARG A 34 -5.47 11.07 -5.38
CA ARG A 34 -4.19 11.78 -5.40
C ARG A 34 -4.43 13.25 -5.15
N ARG A 35 -3.82 13.78 -4.10
CA ARG A 35 -3.94 15.18 -3.70
C ARG A 35 -2.87 16.00 -4.44
N ALA A 36 -3.31 16.98 -5.24
CA ALA A 36 -2.45 17.91 -5.98
C ALA A 36 -3.18 19.23 -6.25
N ARG A 37 -3.11 19.75 -7.46
CA ARG A 37 -3.70 21.04 -7.84
C ARG A 37 -5.20 21.12 -7.47
N GLY A 38 -5.61 22.22 -6.86
CA GLY A 38 -6.97 22.47 -6.36
C GLY A 38 -7.19 22.08 -4.90
N TYR A 39 -6.32 21.25 -4.32
CA TYR A 39 -6.38 20.83 -2.90
C TYR A 39 -5.10 21.15 -2.12
N VAL A 40 -3.98 21.30 -2.82
CA VAL A 40 -2.71 21.69 -2.24
C VAL A 40 -2.50 23.17 -2.55
N PRO A 41 -2.07 23.97 -1.60
CA PRO A 41 -1.50 23.63 -0.29
C PRO A 41 -2.44 23.90 0.91
N ASP A 42 -3.72 23.60 0.78
CA ASP A 42 -4.67 23.85 1.85
C ASP A 42 -4.27 23.14 3.16
N GLU A 43 -4.38 23.88 4.27
CA GLU A 43 -4.08 23.37 5.61
C GLU A 43 -5.21 22.42 6.08
N THR A 44 -4.82 21.27 6.63
CA THR A 44 -5.73 20.40 7.39
C THR A 44 -5.57 20.73 8.87
N LEU A 45 -6.67 21.04 9.53
CA LEU A 45 -6.67 21.30 10.97
C LEU A 45 -6.81 19.98 11.73
N LEU A 46 -5.89 19.74 12.65
CA LEU A 46 -5.91 18.60 13.56
C LEU A 46 -6.42 19.05 14.93
N ASP A 47 -7.03 18.15 15.68
CA ASP A 47 -7.47 18.44 17.05
C ASP A 47 -6.28 18.50 18.02
N HIS A 48 -5.17 17.91 17.64
CA HIS A 48 -3.94 17.89 18.42
C HIS A 48 -3.01 19.05 18.13
N HIS A 49 -2.44 19.60 19.21
CA HIS A 49 -1.35 20.56 19.16
C HIS A 49 0.00 19.87 19.28
N SER A 50 0.79 19.86 18.20
CA SER A 50 2.17 19.45 18.27
C SER A 50 3.03 20.54 18.97
N PRO A 51 3.81 20.20 19.99
CA PRO A 51 4.70 21.16 20.65
C PRO A 51 5.93 21.51 19.79
N ARG A 52 6.15 20.82 18.68
CA ARG A 52 7.28 20.98 17.76
C ARG A 52 6.80 21.09 16.32
N ASN A 53 7.56 21.78 15.52
CA ASN A 53 7.41 21.74 14.06
C ASN A 53 7.94 20.41 13.54
N VAL A 54 7.09 19.60 12.94
CA VAL A 54 7.44 18.26 12.43
C VAL A 54 7.42 18.26 10.91
N LEU A 55 8.52 17.77 10.31
CA LEU A 55 8.56 17.40 8.90
C LEU A 55 8.43 15.89 8.80
N ALA A 56 7.31 15.42 8.22
CA ALA A 56 7.09 13.99 7.94
C ALA A 56 7.30 13.71 6.45
N LEU A 57 8.10 12.68 6.12
CA LEU A 57 8.57 12.44 4.74
C LEU A 57 7.77 11.38 3.98
N GLY A 58 6.89 10.62 4.65
CA GLY A 58 6.13 9.55 4.02
C GLY A 58 7.00 8.38 3.52
N SER A 59 6.38 7.51 2.73
CA SER A 59 7.03 6.35 2.09
C SER A 59 7.52 6.68 0.69
N ASP A 60 8.14 5.71 0.00
CA ASP A 60 8.71 5.92 -1.34
C ASP A 60 7.66 5.91 -2.46
N LEU A 61 6.65 5.05 -2.37
CA LEU A 61 5.58 4.97 -3.38
C LEU A 61 4.51 6.02 -3.15
N LYS A 62 4.04 6.66 -4.22
CA LYS A 62 3.00 7.71 -4.16
C LYS A 62 3.33 8.79 -3.15
N ASN A 63 4.61 9.10 -3.03
CA ASN A 63 5.16 9.94 -1.98
C ASN A 63 4.45 11.29 -1.85
N THR A 64 4.26 11.70 -0.61
CA THR A 64 3.95 13.05 -0.16
C THR A 64 4.74 13.33 1.12
N PHE A 65 5.04 14.60 1.41
CA PHE A 65 5.54 15.00 2.71
C PHE A 65 4.55 15.94 3.41
N CYS A 66 4.70 16.11 4.71
CA CYS A 66 3.82 16.95 5.51
C CYS A 66 4.64 17.89 6.41
N LEU A 67 4.23 19.15 6.46
CA LEU A 67 4.69 20.13 7.45
C LEU A 67 3.62 20.26 8.52
N LEU A 68 3.94 19.90 9.75
CA LEU A 68 3.05 20.07 10.90
C LEU A 68 3.57 21.17 11.81
N ARG A 69 2.78 22.21 12.00
CA ARG A 69 3.02 23.31 12.95
C ARG A 69 1.80 23.49 13.84
N GLN A 70 1.99 23.34 15.15
CA GLN A 70 0.87 23.37 16.09
C GLN A 70 -0.19 22.33 15.71
N ASN A 71 -1.37 22.76 15.31
CA ASN A 71 -2.47 21.89 14.85
C ASN A 71 -2.73 21.99 13.34
N LYS A 72 -1.79 22.57 12.56
CA LYS A 72 -1.92 22.77 11.11
C LYS A 72 -1.00 21.82 10.37
N ALA A 73 -1.58 20.92 9.62
CA ALA A 73 -0.88 20.00 8.73
C ALA A 73 -0.99 20.48 7.27
N ILE A 74 0.15 20.69 6.62
CA ILE A 74 0.23 21.03 5.19
C ILE A 74 0.85 19.84 4.48
N VAL A 75 0.01 19.07 3.80
CA VAL A 75 0.45 17.92 2.99
C VAL A 75 0.86 18.42 1.60
N SER A 76 2.01 17.99 1.12
CA SER A 76 2.48 18.34 -0.21
C SER A 76 1.58 17.74 -1.30
N GLN A 77 1.73 18.25 -2.52
CA GLN A 77 1.21 17.53 -3.69
C GLN A 77 1.85 16.15 -3.83
N HIS A 78 1.18 15.27 -4.56
CA HIS A 78 1.73 14.00 -4.95
C HIS A 78 3.08 14.18 -5.68
N ILE A 79 4.14 13.64 -5.12
CA ILE A 79 5.51 13.69 -5.65
C ILE A 79 5.75 12.53 -6.62
N GLY A 80 5.35 11.33 -6.22
CA GLY A 80 5.45 10.12 -7.03
C GLY A 80 6.33 9.05 -6.43
N ASP A 81 6.91 8.21 -7.27
CA ASP A 81 7.75 7.08 -6.87
C ASP A 81 9.22 7.53 -6.78
N THR A 82 9.77 7.51 -5.58
CA THR A 82 11.14 7.94 -5.29
C THR A 82 12.21 6.90 -5.67
N SER A 83 11.84 5.77 -6.25
CA SER A 83 12.80 4.90 -6.94
C SER A 83 13.45 5.57 -8.17
N ASN A 84 12.83 6.65 -8.68
CA ASN A 84 13.32 7.44 -9.80
C ASN A 84 14.13 8.64 -9.33
N GLU A 85 15.39 8.77 -9.76
CA GLU A 85 16.32 9.86 -9.36
C GLU A 85 15.75 11.28 -9.62
N LYS A 86 14.97 11.47 -10.68
CA LYS A 86 14.34 12.77 -10.96
C LYS A 86 13.26 13.09 -9.92
N VAL A 87 12.52 12.08 -9.47
CA VAL A 87 11.52 12.22 -8.41
C VAL A 87 12.20 12.49 -7.07
N GLN A 88 13.33 11.83 -6.79
CA GLN A 88 14.16 12.11 -5.61
C GLN A 88 14.59 13.57 -5.54
N SER A 89 15.21 14.07 -6.63
CA SER A 89 15.63 15.47 -6.72
C SER A 89 14.46 16.44 -6.55
N GLN A 90 13.29 16.08 -7.07
CA GLN A 90 12.08 16.88 -6.97
C GLN A 90 11.51 16.89 -5.54
N LEU A 91 11.54 15.76 -4.83
CA LEU A 91 11.14 15.70 -3.43
C LEU A 91 11.97 16.68 -2.58
N GLU A 92 13.28 16.62 -2.70
CA GLU A 92 14.18 17.51 -1.94
C GLU A 92 13.97 18.99 -2.28
N ALA A 93 13.82 19.31 -3.57
CA ALA A 93 13.54 20.68 -4.00
C ALA A 93 12.18 21.19 -3.47
N ASN A 94 11.15 20.33 -3.46
CA ASN A 94 9.84 20.69 -2.93
C ASN A 94 9.86 20.88 -1.41
N ILE A 95 10.55 20.03 -0.66
CA ILE A 95 10.72 20.21 0.79
C ILE A 95 11.37 21.57 1.08
N ALA A 96 12.46 21.90 0.38
CA ALA A 96 13.15 23.18 0.55
C ALA A 96 12.23 24.37 0.20
N LEU A 97 11.49 24.28 -0.91
CA LEU A 97 10.55 25.32 -1.35
C LEU A 97 9.42 25.53 -0.33
N PHE A 98 8.79 24.46 0.16
CA PHE A 98 7.72 24.56 1.15
C PHE A 98 8.25 25.13 2.47
N CYS A 99 9.41 24.69 2.92
CA CYS A 99 10.05 25.27 4.10
C CYS A 99 10.32 26.79 3.94
N GLN A 100 10.70 27.23 2.76
CA GLN A 100 10.91 28.64 2.45
C GLN A 100 9.58 29.42 2.41
N ILE A 101 8.57 28.94 1.67
CA ILE A 101 7.27 29.61 1.53
C ILE A 101 6.59 29.78 2.89
N TYR A 102 6.57 28.72 3.70
CA TYR A 102 5.92 28.73 5.01
C TYR A 102 6.82 29.21 6.14
N GLN A 103 8.05 29.67 5.84
CA GLN A 103 9.04 30.00 6.87
C GLN A 103 9.11 28.92 7.95
N PHE A 104 9.10 27.65 7.49
CA PHE A 104 9.05 26.49 8.35
C PHE A 104 10.46 26.02 8.70
N LYS A 105 10.73 25.92 10.00
CA LYS A 105 11.97 25.34 10.50
C LYS A 105 11.60 24.04 11.22
N PRO A 106 11.99 22.88 10.70
CA PRO A 106 11.71 21.61 11.37
C PRO A 106 12.49 21.52 12.69
N GLU A 107 11.86 20.98 13.72
CA GLU A 107 12.42 20.67 15.03
C GLU A 107 12.43 19.18 15.31
N LEU A 108 11.71 18.41 14.48
CA LEU A 108 11.63 16.96 14.49
C LEU A 108 11.38 16.48 13.07
N ILE A 109 11.97 15.35 12.69
CA ILE A 109 11.68 14.67 11.41
C ILE A 109 11.03 13.33 11.71
N ALA A 110 9.89 13.04 11.07
CA ALA A 110 9.25 11.72 11.10
C ALA A 110 9.52 11.00 9.78
N ILE A 111 9.98 9.76 9.88
CA ILE A 111 10.32 8.91 8.74
C ILE A 111 9.66 7.53 8.90
N ASP A 112 9.43 6.86 7.78
CA ASP A 112 9.01 5.46 7.79
C ASP A 112 10.11 4.59 8.40
N SER A 113 9.74 3.54 9.13
CA SER A 113 10.67 2.58 9.73
C SER A 113 11.43 1.73 8.70
N HIS A 114 11.01 1.74 7.43
CA HIS A 114 11.63 0.97 6.35
C HIS A 114 12.98 1.57 5.93
N ALA A 115 14.07 1.00 6.44
CA ALA A 115 15.43 1.49 6.21
C ALA A 115 15.89 1.50 4.74
N GLY A 116 15.23 0.76 3.86
CA GLY A 116 15.50 0.73 2.43
C GLY A 116 14.83 1.84 1.63
N TYR A 117 13.98 2.66 2.24
CA TYR A 117 13.36 3.78 1.55
C TYR A 117 14.32 4.95 1.37
N PHE A 118 14.25 5.60 0.22
CA PHE A 118 14.98 6.84 -0.05
C PHE A 118 14.58 7.95 0.93
N THR A 119 13.29 8.06 1.24
CA THR A 119 12.75 9.03 2.20
C THR A 119 13.33 8.83 3.60
N HIS A 120 13.61 7.59 4.01
CA HIS A 120 14.28 7.27 5.26
C HIS A 120 15.71 7.85 5.31
N GLU A 121 16.48 7.67 4.22
CA GLU A 121 17.83 8.21 4.10
C GLU A 121 17.82 9.76 4.10
N VAL A 122 16.94 10.36 3.30
CA VAL A 122 16.76 11.82 3.24
C VAL A 122 16.45 12.38 4.64
N GLY A 123 15.54 11.74 5.38
CA GLY A 123 15.16 12.19 6.71
C GLY A 123 16.32 12.17 7.70
N LYS A 124 17.09 11.09 7.73
CA LYS A 124 18.31 11.00 8.58
C LYS A 124 19.36 12.03 8.21
N ARG A 125 19.56 12.27 6.91
CA ARG A 125 20.49 13.29 6.41
C ARG A 125 20.03 14.70 6.82
N LEU A 126 18.75 15.04 6.65
CA LEU A 126 18.19 16.33 7.05
C LEU A 126 18.26 16.52 8.58
N ALA A 127 17.95 15.48 9.36
CA ALA A 127 18.08 15.52 10.82
C ALA A 127 19.51 15.85 11.25
N THR A 128 20.51 15.21 10.64
CA THR A 128 21.93 15.47 10.89
C THR A 128 22.32 16.88 10.48
N GLN A 129 21.91 17.32 9.28
CA GLN A 129 22.22 18.64 8.74
C GLN A 129 21.65 19.77 9.63
N HIS A 130 20.42 19.62 10.10
CA HIS A 130 19.75 20.60 10.95
C HIS A 130 20.06 20.43 12.44
N LYS A 131 20.75 19.36 12.84
CA LYS A 131 21.07 19.00 14.23
C LYS A 131 19.80 18.85 15.09
N ILE A 132 18.79 18.20 14.55
CA ILE A 132 17.50 17.92 15.19
C ILE A 132 17.26 16.41 15.28
N PRO A 133 16.42 15.95 16.21
CA PRO A 133 16.07 14.53 16.31
C PRO A 133 15.19 14.07 15.14
N TYR A 134 15.16 12.75 14.92
CA TYR A 134 14.16 12.08 14.09
C TYR A 134 13.48 10.97 14.87
N VAL A 135 12.32 10.54 14.38
CA VAL A 135 11.57 9.37 14.87
C VAL A 135 11.23 8.47 13.70
N GLU A 136 11.32 7.18 13.92
CA GLU A 136 10.86 6.16 12.98
C GLU A 136 9.44 5.75 13.35
N VAL A 137 8.55 5.68 12.36
CA VAL A 137 7.13 5.37 12.52
C VAL A 137 6.83 4.10 11.74
N LEU A 138 6.12 3.15 12.35
CA LEU A 138 5.64 1.96 11.65
C LEU A 138 4.64 2.35 10.55
N HIS A 139 4.82 1.81 9.36
CA HIS A 139 4.03 2.12 8.18
C HIS A 139 2.52 2.01 8.44
N HIS A 140 2.08 0.86 8.91
CA HIS A 140 0.66 0.59 9.16
C HIS A 140 0.10 1.33 10.37
N HIS A 141 0.94 1.70 11.35
CA HIS A 141 0.53 2.62 12.41
C HIS A 141 0.18 3.99 11.82
N ALA A 142 1.03 4.52 10.93
CA ALA A 142 0.76 5.79 10.24
C ALA A 142 -0.53 5.75 9.42
N HIS A 143 -0.82 4.65 8.72
CA HIS A 143 -2.08 4.47 7.99
C HIS A 143 -3.30 4.60 8.92
N ILE A 144 -3.32 3.87 10.03
CA ILE A 144 -4.48 3.90 10.95
C ILE A 144 -4.61 5.26 11.63
N VAL A 145 -3.51 5.85 12.11
CA VAL A 145 -3.54 7.17 12.77
C VAL A 145 -3.97 8.28 11.81
N SER A 146 -3.64 8.18 10.52
CA SER A 146 -4.12 9.17 9.53
C SER A 146 -5.64 9.14 9.39
N VAL A 147 -6.26 7.96 9.39
CA VAL A 147 -7.73 7.81 9.37
C VAL A 147 -8.34 8.28 10.70
N MET A 148 -7.72 7.96 11.83
CA MET A 148 -8.17 8.49 13.13
C MET A 148 -8.16 10.02 13.16
N ALA A 149 -7.12 10.65 12.62
CA ALA A 149 -7.01 12.10 12.54
C ALA A 149 -8.08 12.72 11.62
N GLU A 150 -8.36 12.10 10.47
CA GLU A 150 -9.40 12.54 9.53
C GLU A 150 -10.81 12.50 10.16
N HIS A 151 -11.06 11.46 10.97
CA HIS A 151 -12.36 11.26 11.64
C HIS A 151 -12.42 11.80 13.08
N HIS A 152 -11.44 12.61 13.52
CA HIS A 152 -11.38 13.18 14.86
C HIS A 152 -11.52 12.12 15.98
N CYS A 153 -10.95 10.93 15.75
CA CYS A 153 -11.01 9.82 16.69
C CYS A 153 -9.77 9.79 17.59
N HIS A 154 -9.95 9.94 18.89
CA HIS A 154 -8.87 9.98 19.90
C HIS A 154 -8.85 8.72 20.76
N GLU A 155 -9.81 7.84 20.59
CA GLU A 155 -9.93 6.60 21.33
C GLU A 155 -9.02 5.53 20.72
N GLN A 156 -8.69 4.52 21.50
CA GLN A 156 -8.00 3.33 20.98
C GLN A 156 -8.94 2.58 20.03
N VAL A 157 -8.46 2.25 18.84
CA VAL A 157 -9.23 1.58 17.79
C VAL A 157 -8.62 0.23 17.39
N ILE A 158 -9.44 -0.63 16.85
CA ILE A 158 -8.99 -1.79 16.07
C ILE A 158 -8.91 -1.34 14.61
N GLY A 159 -7.68 -1.27 14.09
CA GLY A 159 -7.41 -0.92 12.70
C GLY A 159 -7.14 -2.15 11.84
N LEU A 160 -7.74 -2.20 10.66
CA LEU A 160 -7.39 -3.16 9.61
C LEU A 160 -6.52 -2.43 8.59
N ALA A 161 -5.23 -2.77 8.58
CA ALA A 161 -4.27 -2.22 7.62
C ALA A 161 -4.15 -3.17 6.42
N LEU A 162 -4.77 -2.82 5.30
CA LEU A 162 -4.78 -3.61 4.07
C LEU A 162 -3.93 -2.90 3.01
N ASP A 163 -2.78 -3.49 2.70
CA ASP A 163 -1.75 -2.87 1.87
C ASP A 163 -1.08 -3.90 0.94
N GLY A 164 -0.28 -3.38 0.01
CA GLY A 164 0.60 -4.18 -0.83
C GLY A 164 1.84 -4.68 -0.09
N ILE A 165 2.53 -3.76 0.61
CA ILE A 165 3.72 -4.04 1.40
C ILE A 165 4.07 -2.85 2.30
N GLY A 166 4.33 -3.12 3.55
CA GLY A 166 4.88 -2.17 4.52
C GLY A 166 5.79 -2.88 5.51
N MET A 167 6.70 -2.13 6.13
CA MET A 167 7.57 -2.66 7.18
C MET A 167 6.80 -2.75 8.48
N GLY A 168 6.70 -3.96 9.00
CA GLY A 168 6.17 -4.25 10.32
C GLY A 168 7.24 -4.33 11.39
N GLU A 169 6.86 -4.82 12.56
CA GLU A 169 7.79 -5.02 13.66
C GLU A 169 8.85 -6.09 13.31
N ASN A 170 10.06 -5.91 13.83
CA ASN A 170 11.16 -6.87 13.67
C ASN A 170 11.52 -7.21 12.21
N GLY A 171 11.29 -6.28 11.27
CA GLY A 171 11.61 -6.47 9.86
C GLY A 171 10.65 -7.41 9.11
N GLN A 172 9.49 -7.72 9.67
CA GLN A 172 8.45 -8.46 8.98
C GLN A 172 7.84 -7.62 7.85
N LEU A 173 7.44 -8.27 6.78
CA LEU A 173 6.73 -7.63 5.69
C LEU A 173 5.21 -7.81 5.91
N TRP A 174 4.53 -6.70 6.12
CA TRP A 174 3.11 -6.61 6.42
C TRP A 174 2.30 -6.07 5.24
N GLY A 175 0.98 -6.21 5.32
CA GLY A 175 0.01 -5.68 4.36
C GLY A 175 -1.39 -6.28 4.53
N GLY A 176 -1.64 -6.94 5.66
CA GLY A 176 -2.95 -7.53 5.96
C GLY A 176 -3.17 -7.73 7.46
N GLU A 177 -2.87 -6.69 8.27
CA GLU A 177 -2.82 -6.78 9.72
C GLU A 177 -4.04 -6.19 10.39
N CYS A 178 -4.42 -6.83 11.50
CA CYS A 178 -5.34 -6.31 12.51
C CYS A 178 -4.53 -5.78 13.67
N LEU A 179 -4.65 -4.49 13.94
CA LEU A 179 -3.82 -3.75 14.90
C LEU A 179 -4.70 -3.07 15.94
N LEU A 180 -4.27 -3.08 17.19
CA LEU A 180 -4.84 -2.21 18.22
C LEU A 180 -3.98 -0.95 18.30
N VAL A 181 -4.59 0.19 17.97
CA VAL A 181 -3.88 1.44 17.72
C VAL A 181 -4.46 2.57 18.54
N ASP A 182 -3.60 3.36 19.12
CA ASP A 182 -3.86 4.74 19.54
C ASP A 182 -2.80 5.66 18.91
N GLU A 183 -2.85 6.95 19.18
CA GLU A 183 -1.94 7.93 18.59
C GLU A 183 -0.44 7.67 18.86
N LYS A 184 -0.11 6.92 19.90
CA LYS A 184 1.25 6.67 20.36
C LYS A 184 1.67 5.21 20.26
N ASN A 185 0.71 4.31 20.33
CA ASN A 185 0.95 2.88 20.48
C ASN A 185 0.30 2.10 19.34
N CYS A 186 1.02 1.09 18.88
CA CYS A 186 0.53 0.14 17.91
C CYS A 186 0.84 -1.28 18.41
N ARG A 187 -0.15 -2.14 18.50
CA ARG A 187 -0.01 -3.52 18.93
C ARG A 187 -0.64 -4.47 17.94
N TYR A 188 0.13 -5.44 17.47
CA TYR A 188 -0.36 -6.51 16.60
C TYR A 188 -1.38 -7.39 17.32
N LEU A 189 -2.52 -7.65 16.68
CA LEU A 189 -3.58 -8.55 17.19
C LEU A 189 -3.69 -9.83 16.36
N GLY A 190 -3.42 -9.77 15.06
CA GLY A 190 -3.58 -10.86 14.12
C GLY A 190 -3.60 -10.35 12.68
N GLY A 191 -4.04 -11.16 11.74
CA GLY A 191 -4.13 -10.74 10.34
C GLY A 191 -4.10 -11.87 9.34
N LEU A 192 -3.67 -11.57 8.12
CA LEU A 192 -3.44 -12.57 7.08
C LEU A 192 -2.23 -13.46 7.43
N PRO A 193 -2.23 -14.72 7.02
CA PRO A 193 -1.05 -15.57 7.14
C PRO A 193 0.06 -15.06 6.23
N ALA A 194 1.30 -15.25 6.64
CA ALA A 194 2.43 -14.97 5.77
C ALA A 194 2.51 -16.01 4.64
N VAL A 195 2.71 -15.53 3.42
CA VAL A 195 2.85 -16.33 2.19
C VAL A 195 4.14 -15.90 1.50
N ALA A 196 4.80 -16.81 0.81
CA ALA A 196 6.00 -16.49 0.04
C ALA A 196 5.72 -15.42 -1.02
N LEU A 197 6.67 -14.47 -1.19
CA LEU A 197 6.68 -13.45 -2.24
C LEU A 197 7.76 -13.80 -3.28
N PRO A 198 7.48 -14.71 -4.22
CA PRO A 198 8.52 -15.30 -5.05
C PRO A 198 9.01 -14.34 -6.13
N GLY A 199 10.30 -13.96 -6.04
CA GLY A 199 10.94 -12.97 -6.88
C GLY A 199 10.84 -11.54 -6.34
N GLY A 200 10.39 -11.35 -5.08
CA GLY A 200 10.27 -10.02 -4.48
C GLY A 200 9.37 -9.09 -5.30
N ASP A 201 9.90 -7.95 -5.74
CA ASP A 201 9.15 -6.94 -6.51
C ASP A 201 8.51 -7.46 -7.80
N LEU A 202 9.04 -8.54 -8.38
CA LEU A 202 8.40 -9.16 -9.56
C LEU A 202 7.03 -9.75 -9.24
N ALA A 203 6.82 -10.23 -8.01
CA ALA A 203 5.52 -10.76 -7.62
C ALA A 203 4.43 -9.67 -7.60
N ALA A 204 4.79 -8.41 -7.32
CA ALA A 204 3.86 -7.28 -7.42
C ALA A 204 3.45 -6.93 -8.85
N LYS A 205 4.24 -7.38 -9.85
CA LYS A 205 4.01 -7.12 -11.28
C LYS A 205 3.46 -8.33 -12.03
N GLN A 206 3.60 -9.52 -11.47
CA GLN A 206 3.27 -10.79 -12.11
C GLN A 206 2.34 -11.63 -11.22
N PRO A 207 1.02 -11.46 -11.30
CA PRO A 207 0.03 -12.07 -10.41
C PRO A 207 0.12 -13.60 -10.30
N TRP A 208 0.52 -14.28 -11.38
CA TRP A 208 0.70 -15.72 -11.41
C TRP A 208 1.68 -16.26 -10.36
N ARG A 209 2.66 -15.41 -9.93
CA ARG A 209 3.61 -15.77 -8.88
C ARG A 209 2.94 -15.87 -7.51
N ASN A 210 2.03 -14.94 -7.24
CA ASN A 210 1.24 -14.94 -6.01
C ASN A 210 0.23 -16.08 -6.02
N TRP A 211 -0.41 -16.35 -7.16
CA TRP A 211 -1.26 -17.52 -7.34
C TRP A 211 -0.52 -18.82 -7.00
N LEU A 212 0.65 -19.05 -7.61
CA LEU A 212 1.48 -20.22 -7.34
C LEU A 212 1.86 -20.34 -5.85
N ALA A 213 2.23 -19.24 -5.20
CA ALA A 213 2.59 -19.23 -3.79
C ALA A 213 1.41 -19.62 -2.89
N HIS A 214 0.21 -19.09 -3.17
CA HIS A 214 -1.00 -19.46 -2.44
C HIS A 214 -1.41 -20.92 -2.69
N LEU A 215 -1.38 -21.39 -3.92
CA LEU A 215 -1.61 -22.81 -4.23
C LEU A 215 -0.65 -23.70 -3.45
N HIS A 216 0.65 -23.41 -3.52
CA HIS A 216 1.69 -24.18 -2.85
C HIS A 216 1.47 -24.28 -1.35
N GLN A 217 1.00 -23.22 -0.71
CA GLN A 217 0.84 -23.17 0.75
C GLN A 217 -0.48 -23.79 1.23
N PHE A 218 -1.59 -23.64 0.48
CA PHE A 218 -2.92 -23.93 0.99
C PHE A 218 -3.66 -25.06 0.28
N VAL A 219 -3.17 -25.52 -0.86
CA VAL A 219 -3.88 -26.51 -1.70
C VAL A 219 -3.09 -27.82 -1.77
N PRO A 220 -3.65 -28.97 -1.33
CA PRO A 220 -2.92 -30.25 -1.31
C PRO A 220 -2.38 -30.70 -2.68
N ASN A 221 -3.17 -30.58 -3.74
CA ASN A 221 -2.83 -31.01 -5.11
C ASN A 221 -2.39 -29.84 -6.00
N TRP A 222 -1.67 -28.89 -5.42
CA TRP A 222 -1.30 -27.63 -6.07
C TRP A 222 -0.54 -27.83 -7.39
N GLN A 223 0.28 -28.89 -7.53
CA GLN A 223 1.08 -29.13 -8.74
C GLN A 223 0.22 -29.36 -9.98
N GLU A 224 -0.88 -30.11 -9.83
CA GLU A 224 -1.80 -30.40 -10.93
C GLU A 224 -2.48 -29.13 -11.41
N ILE A 225 -2.91 -28.28 -10.48
CA ILE A 225 -3.55 -27.01 -10.77
C ILE A 225 -2.54 -26.02 -11.38
N ALA A 226 -1.34 -25.95 -10.81
CA ALA A 226 -0.27 -25.11 -11.36
C ALA A 226 0.15 -25.54 -12.78
N ALA A 227 0.17 -26.85 -13.07
CA ALA A 227 0.48 -27.36 -14.41
C ALA A 227 -0.56 -26.91 -15.45
N GLN A 228 -1.82 -26.72 -15.05
CA GLN A 228 -2.88 -26.23 -15.93
C GLN A 228 -2.91 -24.70 -16.02
N THR A 229 -2.93 -24.03 -14.89
CA THR A 229 -3.11 -22.55 -14.82
C THR A 229 -1.83 -21.77 -15.12
N CYS A 230 -0.68 -22.35 -14.84
CA CYS A 230 0.66 -21.73 -15.04
C CYS A 230 1.47 -22.40 -16.15
N ALA A 231 0.84 -23.12 -17.10
CA ALA A 231 1.52 -23.88 -18.15
C ALA A 231 2.50 -23.04 -19.00
N ASN A 232 2.23 -21.76 -19.16
CA ASN A 232 3.03 -20.83 -19.96
C ASN A 232 4.18 -20.16 -19.17
N TYR A 233 4.42 -20.57 -17.91
CA TYR A 233 5.41 -19.99 -17.01
C TYR A 233 6.36 -21.06 -16.48
N ASP A 234 7.55 -20.66 -16.06
CA ASP A 234 8.54 -21.55 -15.40
C ASP A 234 8.15 -21.83 -13.94
N TRP A 235 6.93 -22.30 -13.72
CA TRP A 235 6.36 -22.47 -12.39
C TRP A 235 7.10 -23.51 -11.55
N GLN A 236 7.65 -24.59 -12.17
CA GLN A 236 8.43 -25.61 -11.46
C GLN A 236 9.73 -25.04 -10.87
N LEU A 237 10.38 -24.12 -11.61
CA LEU A 237 11.57 -23.43 -11.11
C LEU A 237 11.21 -22.50 -9.95
N LEU A 238 10.10 -21.77 -10.09
CA LEU A 238 9.62 -20.85 -9.05
C LEU A 238 9.18 -21.62 -7.79
N ALA A 239 8.51 -22.76 -7.92
CA ALA A 239 8.14 -23.62 -6.81
C ALA A 239 9.37 -24.08 -6.01
N LYS A 240 10.43 -24.50 -6.69
CA LYS A 240 11.71 -24.85 -6.05
C LYS A 240 12.36 -23.66 -5.32
N ALA A 241 12.19 -22.45 -5.85
CA ALA A 241 12.67 -21.23 -5.19
C ALA A 241 11.88 -20.97 -3.89
N ILE A 242 10.57 -21.14 -3.91
CA ILE A 242 9.70 -21.05 -2.71
C ILE A 242 10.13 -22.09 -1.67
N GLU A 243 10.25 -23.37 -2.04
CA GLU A 243 10.64 -24.45 -1.14
C GLU A 243 12.01 -24.20 -0.48
N ARG A 244 12.93 -23.54 -1.18
CA ARG A 244 14.28 -23.22 -0.69
C ARG A 244 14.41 -21.84 -0.10
N ASN A 245 13.32 -21.07 0.03
CA ASN A 245 13.32 -19.66 0.46
C ASN A 245 14.30 -18.77 -0.35
N LEU A 246 14.49 -19.07 -1.65
CA LEU A 246 15.37 -18.30 -2.52
C LEU A 246 14.60 -17.12 -3.11
N ASN A 247 15.00 -15.89 -2.77
CA ASN A 247 14.34 -14.66 -3.19
C ASN A 247 12.81 -14.73 -3.06
N SER A 248 12.35 -15.29 -1.93
CA SER A 248 10.94 -15.55 -1.64
C SER A 248 10.63 -15.19 -0.19
N PRO A 249 10.80 -13.91 0.21
CA PRO A 249 10.49 -13.49 1.56
C PRO A 249 9.03 -13.76 1.90
N GLN A 250 8.72 -13.88 3.20
CA GLN A 250 7.35 -14.11 3.68
C GLN A 250 6.64 -12.77 3.89
N ILE A 251 5.41 -12.65 3.40
CA ILE A 251 4.60 -11.43 3.50
C ILE A 251 3.14 -11.74 3.78
N SER A 252 2.50 -10.98 4.66
CA SER A 252 1.07 -11.04 4.98
C SER A 252 0.29 -9.96 4.22
N SER A 253 0.28 -10.01 2.88
CA SER A 253 -0.23 -8.94 2.02
C SER A 253 -1.64 -9.18 1.49
N ALA A 254 -2.55 -8.24 1.75
CA ALA A 254 -3.85 -8.20 1.12
C ALA A 254 -3.76 -7.94 -0.40
N GLY A 255 -2.84 -7.05 -0.82
CA GLY A 255 -2.61 -6.78 -2.23
C GLY A 255 -2.18 -8.01 -3.01
N ARG A 256 -1.29 -8.83 -2.45
CA ARG A 256 -0.84 -10.09 -3.07
C ARG A 256 -1.91 -11.17 -3.07
N LEU A 257 -2.77 -11.18 -2.05
CA LEU A 257 -3.96 -12.05 -2.04
C LEU A 257 -4.91 -11.67 -3.20
N PHE A 258 -5.18 -10.37 -3.39
CA PHE A 258 -6.01 -9.90 -4.51
C PHE A 258 -5.39 -10.25 -5.87
N ASP A 259 -4.09 -10.12 -6.03
CA ASP A 259 -3.39 -10.52 -7.25
C ASP A 259 -3.58 -12.03 -7.53
N ALA A 260 -3.43 -12.87 -6.50
CA ALA A 260 -3.61 -14.31 -6.62
C ALA A 260 -5.06 -14.67 -7.02
N VAL A 261 -6.03 -14.04 -6.35
CA VAL A 261 -7.47 -14.23 -6.66
C VAL A 261 -7.79 -13.80 -8.09
N ALA A 262 -7.34 -12.63 -8.50
CA ALA A 262 -7.60 -12.10 -9.84
C ALA A 262 -6.96 -12.96 -10.95
N PHE A 263 -5.75 -13.50 -10.71
CA PHE A 263 -5.13 -14.44 -11.65
C PHE A 263 -5.91 -15.76 -11.73
N GLY A 264 -6.31 -16.31 -10.59
CA GLY A 264 -7.12 -17.52 -10.53
C GLY A 264 -8.46 -17.41 -11.24
N LEU A 265 -9.05 -16.20 -11.29
CA LEU A 265 -10.27 -15.90 -12.07
C LEU A 265 -10.00 -15.65 -13.56
N GLY A 266 -8.74 -15.61 -13.98
CA GLY A 266 -8.38 -15.33 -15.37
C GLY A 266 -8.66 -13.91 -15.84
N ILE A 267 -8.83 -12.96 -14.92
CA ILE A 267 -9.20 -11.56 -15.22
C ILE A 267 -8.00 -10.61 -15.33
N THR A 268 -6.79 -11.07 -15.04
CA THR A 268 -5.57 -10.24 -15.11
C THR A 268 -4.65 -10.64 -16.25
N PRO A 269 -3.88 -9.70 -16.82
CA PRO A 269 -2.78 -10.03 -17.72
C PRO A 269 -1.66 -10.79 -16.99
N SER A 270 -0.75 -11.38 -17.77
CA SER A 270 0.44 -12.05 -17.23
C SER A 270 1.39 -11.10 -16.48
N GLN A 271 1.36 -9.83 -16.85
CA GLN A 271 2.12 -8.74 -16.22
C GLN A 271 1.23 -7.52 -16.11
N LEU A 272 1.15 -6.97 -14.91
CA LEU A 272 0.39 -5.77 -14.61
C LEU A 272 1.08 -4.53 -15.20
N SER A 273 0.28 -3.60 -15.69
CA SER A 273 0.75 -2.33 -16.27
C SER A 273 0.93 -1.24 -15.20
N TRP A 274 0.22 -1.36 -14.09
CA TRP A 274 0.26 -0.41 -12.97
C TRP A 274 -0.07 -1.10 -11.63
N GLU A 275 0.31 -0.46 -10.55
CA GLU A 275 0.12 -0.97 -9.19
C GLU A 275 -1.37 -1.00 -8.80
N GLY A 276 -1.86 -2.15 -8.33
CA GLY A 276 -3.26 -2.35 -7.92
C GLY A 276 -4.22 -2.69 -9.07
N GLU A 277 -3.73 -2.87 -10.31
CA GLU A 277 -4.57 -3.22 -11.47
C GLU A 277 -5.44 -4.44 -11.20
N ALA A 278 -4.88 -5.50 -10.64
CA ALA A 278 -5.61 -6.72 -10.32
C ALA A 278 -6.74 -6.48 -9.29
N ALA A 279 -6.45 -5.72 -8.23
CA ALA A 279 -7.43 -5.38 -7.21
C ALA A 279 -8.57 -4.52 -7.76
N CYS A 280 -8.27 -3.55 -8.64
CA CYS A 280 -9.29 -2.74 -9.30
C CYS A 280 -10.19 -3.57 -10.25
N GLN A 281 -9.61 -4.54 -10.96
CA GLN A 281 -10.39 -5.46 -11.80
C GLN A 281 -11.30 -6.36 -10.96
N LEU A 282 -10.84 -6.81 -9.80
CA LEU A 282 -11.66 -7.53 -8.83
C LEU A 282 -12.80 -6.67 -8.26
N GLU A 283 -12.52 -5.41 -7.93
CA GLU A 283 -13.54 -4.45 -7.46
C GLU A 283 -14.66 -4.28 -8.49
N VAL A 284 -14.29 -4.10 -9.76
CA VAL A 284 -15.27 -4.01 -10.86
C VAL A 284 -16.11 -5.27 -10.98
N LEU A 285 -15.47 -6.44 -10.97
CA LEU A 285 -16.18 -7.72 -11.04
C LEU A 285 -17.12 -7.92 -9.85
N ALA A 286 -16.64 -7.64 -8.64
CA ALA A 286 -17.43 -7.75 -7.41
C ALA A 286 -18.65 -6.81 -7.42
N SER A 287 -18.47 -5.58 -7.91
CA SER A 287 -19.56 -4.58 -7.99
C SER A 287 -20.69 -4.99 -8.94
N GLN A 288 -20.39 -5.83 -9.93
CA GLN A 288 -21.36 -6.38 -10.89
C GLN A 288 -22.07 -7.62 -10.35
N SER A 289 -21.64 -8.18 -9.23
CA SER A 289 -22.24 -9.39 -8.67
C SER A 289 -23.62 -9.10 -8.05
N ALA A 290 -24.51 -10.09 -8.09
CA ALA A 290 -25.82 -10.00 -7.44
C ALA A 290 -25.72 -9.76 -5.91
N LEU A 291 -24.62 -10.21 -5.29
CA LEU A 291 -24.35 -10.00 -3.86
C LEU A 291 -24.07 -8.52 -3.52
N ALA A 292 -23.55 -7.74 -4.48
CA ALA A 292 -23.25 -6.32 -4.26
C ALA A 292 -24.53 -5.50 -4.00
N SER A 293 -25.65 -5.92 -4.55
CA SER A 293 -26.96 -5.25 -4.37
C SER A 293 -27.65 -5.57 -3.04
N LEU A 294 -27.18 -6.58 -2.30
CA LEU A 294 -27.75 -6.97 -1.01
C LEU A 294 -27.14 -6.15 0.12
N PRO A 295 -27.93 -5.71 1.13
CA PRO A 295 -27.39 -5.19 2.37
C PRO A 295 -26.41 -6.17 3.01
N PHE A 296 -25.35 -5.67 3.64
CA PHE A 296 -24.26 -6.50 4.18
C PHE A 296 -24.75 -7.56 5.19
N ASP A 297 -25.70 -7.19 6.06
CA ASP A 297 -26.32 -8.05 7.05
C ASP A 297 -27.19 -9.19 6.47
N LYS A 298 -27.54 -9.09 5.19
CA LYS A 298 -28.31 -10.11 4.46
C LYS A 298 -27.45 -11.00 3.56
N ARG A 299 -26.13 -10.80 3.56
CA ARG A 299 -25.21 -11.64 2.79
C ARG A 299 -24.85 -12.86 3.62
N GLU A 300 -25.39 -13.99 3.27
CA GLU A 300 -24.94 -15.28 3.81
C GLU A 300 -23.58 -15.63 3.20
N LEU A 301 -22.50 -15.20 3.85
CA LEU A 301 -21.15 -15.55 3.46
C LEU A 301 -20.69 -16.76 4.27
N PRO A 302 -20.23 -17.83 3.62
CA PRO A 302 -19.67 -18.96 4.34
C PRO A 302 -18.40 -18.55 5.11
N THR A 303 -18.19 -19.11 6.29
CA THR A 303 -16.98 -18.90 7.07
C THR A 303 -15.83 -19.70 6.45
N LEU A 304 -15.24 -19.15 5.38
CA LEU A 304 -14.16 -19.79 4.63
C LEU A 304 -12.76 -19.42 5.14
N MET A 305 -12.68 -18.48 6.07
CA MET A 305 -11.41 -17.96 6.60
C MET A 305 -11.50 -17.89 8.13
N PRO A 306 -11.52 -19.04 8.84
CA PRO A 306 -11.54 -19.03 10.30
C PRO A 306 -10.21 -18.49 10.86
N LEU A 307 -10.24 -17.99 12.10
CA LEU A 307 -9.02 -17.64 12.83
C LEU A 307 -8.36 -18.92 13.38
N ASN A 308 -7.05 -19.01 13.21
CA ASN A 308 -6.23 -20.05 13.84
C ASN A 308 -5.84 -19.66 15.28
N ALA A 309 -5.08 -20.53 15.96
CA ALA A 309 -4.63 -20.31 17.33
C ALA A 309 -3.69 -19.09 17.51
N GLU A 310 -3.12 -18.58 16.43
CA GLU A 310 -2.26 -17.39 16.40
C GLU A 310 -3.02 -16.10 16.03
N ASN A 311 -4.34 -16.14 15.99
CA ASN A 311 -5.22 -15.06 15.52
C ASN A 311 -4.96 -14.65 14.05
N LYS A 312 -4.45 -15.56 13.24
CA LYS A 312 -4.32 -15.37 11.79
C LYS A 312 -5.46 -16.07 11.08
N LEU A 313 -5.89 -15.48 9.94
CA LEU A 313 -6.86 -16.11 9.07
C LEU A 313 -6.27 -17.40 8.46
N ASP A 314 -7.02 -18.50 8.52
CA ASP A 314 -6.71 -19.71 7.78
C ASP A 314 -7.34 -19.62 6.39
N LEU A 315 -6.49 -19.51 5.36
CA LEU A 315 -6.95 -19.40 3.97
C LEU A 315 -7.12 -20.77 3.28
N ALA A 316 -6.75 -21.89 3.93
CA ALA A 316 -6.87 -23.20 3.31
C ALA A 316 -8.31 -23.57 2.95
N PRO A 317 -9.33 -23.39 3.83
CA PRO A 317 -10.71 -23.69 3.46
C PRO A 317 -11.23 -22.85 2.28
N PHE A 318 -10.83 -21.58 2.21
CA PHE A 318 -11.18 -20.69 1.10
C PHE A 318 -10.64 -21.22 -0.24
N TRP A 319 -9.35 -21.50 -0.31
CA TRP A 319 -8.72 -21.97 -1.54
C TRP A 319 -9.23 -23.36 -1.97
N GLN A 320 -9.43 -24.27 -1.02
CA GLN A 320 -9.96 -25.61 -1.32
C GLN A 320 -11.40 -25.56 -1.83
N ALA A 321 -12.25 -24.73 -1.23
CA ALA A 321 -13.61 -24.52 -1.70
C ALA A 321 -13.65 -23.93 -3.12
N TRP A 322 -12.78 -22.94 -3.38
CA TRP A 322 -12.68 -22.33 -4.71
C TRP A 322 -12.31 -23.37 -5.78
N ILE A 323 -11.20 -24.10 -5.57
CA ILE A 323 -10.75 -25.12 -6.52
C ILE A 323 -11.82 -26.18 -6.79
N ALA A 324 -12.58 -26.57 -5.77
CA ALA A 324 -13.67 -27.53 -5.91
C ALA A 324 -14.82 -27.01 -6.81
N LEU A 325 -15.10 -25.70 -6.77
CA LEU A 325 -16.11 -25.07 -7.65
C LEU A 325 -15.67 -25.02 -9.11
N ASP A 326 -14.39 -24.70 -9.36
CA ASP A 326 -13.85 -24.60 -10.72
C ASP A 326 -13.77 -25.96 -11.41
N SER A 327 -13.50 -27.04 -10.66
CA SER A 327 -13.47 -28.42 -11.18
C SER A 327 -14.82 -29.00 -11.50
N SER A 328 -15.92 -28.32 -11.17
CA SER A 328 -17.33 -28.81 -11.40
C SER A 328 -18.01 -28.15 -12.61
N ASN A 329 -17.33 -27.20 -13.30
CA ASN A 329 -17.73 -26.55 -14.53
C ASN A 329 -16.87 -26.98 -15.71
#